data_e1385514b30a82a3d167ec4c4cdc9eaa
#
_entry.id   e1385514b30a82a3d167ec4c4cdc9eaa
#
_cell.length_a   1.000
_cell.length_b   1.000
_cell.length_c   1.000
_cell.angle_alpha   90.00
_cell.angle_beta   90.00
_cell.angle_gamma   90.00
#
_symmetry.space_group_name_H-M   'P 1'
#
loop_
_entity.id
_entity.type
_entity.pdbx_description
1 polymer ?
#
loop_
_entity_poly.entity_id
_entity_poly.type
_entity_poly.pdbx_seq_one_letter_code
_entity_poly.pdbx_strand_id
1 'polypeptide(L)'
;MEKGDGMSFAEFSYPLLQGWDWWHMFANHDVQLQVGGSDQYGNIIAGMDAIKHIAQISPESLEGKGLLDASGKLKNEVLPMGITVPLLTTASGEKFGKSAGNAIWLDKNLTSPFDLYGVSLQYPQLEPKRKQC
;
A
#
# COMPACT_ATOMS: atom_id res chain seq x y z
N MET A 1 17.27 -17.20 -27.02
CA MET A 1 17.05 -15.90 -26.41
C MET A 1 15.54 -15.78 -26.22
N GLU A 2 15.03 -16.05 -25.03
CA GLU A 2 13.63 -15.75 -24.70
C GLU A 2 13.45 -14.23 -24.83
N LYS A 3 12.47 -13.84 -25.65
CA LYS A 3 12.04 -12.45 -25.70
C LYS A 3 11.35 -12.17 -24.37
N GLY A 4 12.07 -11.55 -23.45
CA GLY A 4 11.44 -10.99 -22.26
C GLY A 4 10.43 -9.94 -22.71
N ASP A 5 9.21 -10.04 -22.24
CA ASP A 5 8.22 -8.98 -22.41
C ASP A 5 8.79 -7.73 -21.75
N GLY A 6 9.03 -6.69 -22.56
CA GLY A 6 9.52 -5.42 -22.05
C GLY A 6 8.53 -4.80 -21.08
N MET A 7 9.01 -3.95 -20.18
CA MET A 7 8.16 -3.18 -19.29
C MET A 7 7.59 -1.96 -20.04
N SER A 8 6.30 -1.73 -19.95
CA SER A 8 5.68 -0.52 -20.50
C SER A 8 6.07 0.71 -19.65
N PHE A 9 6.01 1.90 -20.26
CA PHE A 9 6.24 3.15 -19.52
C PHE A 9 5.26 3.33 -18.36
N ALA A 10 4.02 2.89 -18.52
CA ALA A 10 3.02 2.93 -17.46
C ALA A 10 3.40 2.04 -16.27
N GLU A 11 3.86 0.81 -16.52
CA GLU A 11 4.34 -0.11 -15.49
C GLU A 11 5.59 0.40 -14.77
N PHE A 12 6.45 1.11 -15.48
CA PHE A 12 7.62 1.74 -14.89
C PHE A 12 7.26 2.96 -14.03
N SER A 13 6.33 3.79 -14.50
CA SER A 13 6.08 5.10 -13.89
C SER A 13 5.07 5.06 -12.74
N TYR A 14 4.13 4.11 -12.70
CA TYR A 14 3.09 4.13 -11.66
C TYR A 14 3.65 4.01 -10.22
N PRO A 15 4.73 3.25 -9.92
CA PRO A 15 5.29 3.22 -8.57
C PRO A 15 5.87 4.56 -8.14
N LEU A 16 6.41 5.35 -9.10
CA LEU A 16 6.90 6.70 -8.84
C LEU A 16 5.75 7.64 -8.47
N LEU A 17 4.63 7.54 -9.19
CA LEU A 17 3.43 8.33 -8.89
C LEU A 17 2.84 7.95 -7.51
N GLN A 18 2.80 6.66 -7.18
CA GLN A 18 2.37 6.18 -5.87
C GLN A 18 3.28 6.69 -4.74
N GLY A 19 4.59 6.69 -4.95
CA GLY A 19 5.56 7.24 -3.99
C GLY A 19 5.39 8.75 -3.81
N TRP A 20 5.13 9.48 -4.89
CA TRP A 20 4.85 10.91 -4.86
C TRP A 20 3.54 11.23 -4.13
N ASP A 21 2.47 10.48 -4.39
CA ASP A 21 1.18 10.64 -3.69
C ASP A 21 1.36 10.44 -2.19
N TRP A 22 2.11 9.42 -1.79
CA TRP A 22 2.37 9.20 -0.37
C TRP A 22 3.23 10.30 0.24
N TRP A 23 4.26 10.78 -0.47
CA TRP A 23 5.01 11.97 -0.05
C TRP A 23 4.09 13.17 0.18
N HIS A 24 3.19 13.45 -0.76
CA HIS A 24 2.22 14.54 -0.63
C HIS A 24 1.33 14.39 0.60
N MET A 25 0.80 13.20 0.82
CA MET A 25 -0.04 12.88 1.99
C MET A 25 0.75 12.94 3.30
N PHE A 26 1.98 12.45 3.31
CA PHE A 26 2.88 12.53 4.45
C PHE A 26 3.19 13.98 4.83
N ALA A 27 3.59 14.78 3.84
CA ALA A 27 4.01 16.16 4.06
C ALA A 27 2.86 17.11 4.41
N ASN A 28 1.64 16.87 3.94
CA ASN A 28 0.54 17.83 4.05
C ASN A 28 -0.67 17.34 4.85
N HIS A 29 -0.75 16.05 5.14
CA HIS A 29 -1.91 15.44 5.79
C HIS A 29 -1.54 14.48 6.92
N ASP A 30 -0.27 14.47 7.36
CA ASP A 30 0.25 13.64 8.45
C ASP A 30 0.03 12.12 8.26
N VAL A 31 -0.05 11.67 7.00
CA VAL A 31 -0.23 10.26 6.66
C VAL A 31 1.10 9.53 6.72
N GLN A 32 1.37 8.91 7.84
CA GLN A 32 2.62 8.20 8.12
C GLN A 32 2.59 6.72 7.71
N LEU A 33 1.41 6.09 7.73
CA LEU A 33 1.25 4.66 7.50
C LEU A 33 0.58 4.38 6.15
N GLN A 34 1.21 3.55 5.32
CA GLN A 34 0.59 2.98 4.12
C GLN A 34 0.31 1.48 4.34
N VAL A 35 -0.91 1.06 4.01
CA VAL A 35 -1.35 -0.34 4.08
C VAL A 35 -1.66 -0.84 2.67
N GLY A 36 -1.17 -2.01 2.33
CA GLY A 36 -1.43 -2.62 1.02
C GLY A 36 -1.47 -4.15 1.05
N GLY A 37 -1.84 -4.77 -0.06
CA GLY A 37 -1.66 -6.19 -0.26
C GLY A 37 -0.17 -6.56 -0.38
N SER A 38 0.15 -7.84 -0.25
CA SER A 38 1.55 -8.32 -0.32
C SER A 38 2.21 -8.03 -1.69
N ASP A 39 1.41 -7.86 -2.75
CA ASP A 39 1.89 -7.43 -4.06
C ASP A 39 2.36 -5.96 -4.10
N GLN A 40 1.95 -5.13 -3.11
CA GLN A 40 2.35 -3.74 -2.98
C GLN A 40 3.65 -3.55 -2.18
N TYR A 41 4.25 -4.63 -1.67
CA TYR A 41 5.44 -4.55 -0.80
C TYR A 41 6.56 -3.70 -1.42
N GLY A 42 6.92 -3.96 -2.67
CA GLY A 42 7.98 -3.22 -3.36
C GLY A 42 7.66 -1.72 -3.53
N ASN A 43 6.41 -1.40 -3.87
CA ASN A 43 5.96 -0.01 -4.04
C ASN A 43 5.96 0.74 -2.71
N ILE A 44 5.54 0.08 -1.62
CA ILE A 44 5.53 0.66 -0.27
C ILE A 44 6.96 0.95 0.20
N ILE A 45 7.89 0.01 0.03
CA ILE A 45 9.31 0.22 0.38
C ILE A 45 9.89 1.40 -0.43
N ALA A 46 9.66 1.41 -1.75
CA ALA A 46 10.13 2.51 -2.60
C ALA A 46 9.54 3.86 -2.18
N GLY A 47 8.27 3.90 -1.77
CA GLY A 47 7.62 5.10 -1.24
C GLY A 47 8.23 5.58 0.07
N MET A 48 8.54 4.67 1.00
CA MET A 48 9.23 4.99 2.26
C MET A 48 10.61 5.61 2.01
N ASP A 49 11.36 5.03 1.07
CA ASP A 49 12.70 5.52 0.72
C ASP A 49 12.62 6.86 -0.01
N ALA A 50 11.62 7.05 -0.89
CA ALA A 50 11.36 8.33 -1.55
C ALA A 50 11.06 9.43 -0.52
N ILE A 51 10.19 9.19 0.46
CA ILE A 51 9.87 10.16 1.53
C ILE A 51 11.13 10.57 2.30
N LYS A 52 11.94 9.59 2.73
CA LYS A 52 13.19 9.86 3.45
C LYS A 52 14.18 10.67 2.60
N HIS A 53 14.28 10.33 1.31
CA HIS A 53 15.19 11.00 0.40
C HIS A 53 14.76 12.44 0.10
N ILE A 54 13.47 12.64 -0.20
CA ILE A 54 12.92 13.98 -0.46
C ILE A 54 13.08 14.87 0.79
N ALA A 55 12.81 14.33 1.99
CA ALA A 55 13.01 15.07 3.23
C ALA A 55 14.47 15.51 3.44
N GLN A 56 15.44 14.74 2.92
CA GLN A 56 16.88 15.10 3.00
C GLN A 56 17.29 16.16 1.99
N ILE A 57 16.77 16.08 0.75
CA ILE A 57 17.17 17.00 -0.34
C ILE A 57 16.37 18.30 -0.36
N SER A 58 15.18 18.29 0.24
CA SER A 58 14.26 19.44 0.30
C SER A 58 13.65 19.60 1.70
N PRO A 59 14.46 19.80 2.75
CA PRO A 59 13.97 19.93 4.12
C PRO A 59 13.04 21.13 4.30
N GLU A 60 13.17 22.16 3.47
CA GLU A 60 12.30 23.34 3.46
C GLU A 60 10.82 22.99 3.21
N SER A 61 10.55 21.91 2.50
CA SER A 61 9.17 21.42 2.25
C SER A 61 8.46 20.92 3.53
N LEU A 62 9.23 20.65 4.59
CA LEU A 62 8.77 20.21 5.91
C LEU A 62 8.98 21.27 7.00
N GLU A 63 9.44 22.49 6.62
CA GLU A 63 9.70 23.56 7.58
C GLU A 63 8.42 23.95 8.34
N GLY A 64 8.55 24.17 9.64
CA GLY A 64 7.43 24.55 10.51
C GLY A 64 6.47 23.38 10.87
N LYS A 65 6.65 22.20 10.30
CA LYS A 65 5.77 21.04 10.57
C LYS A 65 6.22 20.18 11.77
N GLY A 66 7.38 20.49 12.35
CA GLY A 66 7.92 19.76 13.51
C GLY A 66 8.37 18.32 13.22
N LEU A 67 8.52 17.95 11.94
CA LEU A 67 8.86 16.60 11.50
C LEU A 67 10.38 16.33 11.48
N LEU A 68 11.19 17.41 11.46
CA LEU A 68 12.65 17.33 11.39
C LEU A 68 13.27 17.49 12.78
N ASP A 69 14.40 16.82 12.99
CA ASP A 69 15.28 17.02 14.13
C ASP A 69 16.23 18.23 13.92
N ALA A 70 17.06 18.52 14.91
CA ALA A 70 18.03 19.61 14.85
C ALA A 70 19.10 19.46 13.74
N SER A 71 19.26 18.25 13.19
CA SER A 71 20.18 17.97 12.07
C SER A 71 19.50 18.04 10.70
N GLY A 72 18.20 18.38 10.64
CA GLY A 72 17.40 18.43 9.41
C GLY A 72 16.96 17.06 8.88
N LYS A 73 17.01 16.02 9.69
CA LYS A 73 16.53 14.67 9.35
C LYS A 73 15.15 14.42 9.94
N LEU A 74 14.39 13.53 9.31
CA LEU A 74 13.12 13.07 9.88
C LEU A 74 13.37 12.45 11.26
N LYS A 75 12.58 12.86 12.25
CA LYS A 75 12.58 12.26 13.59
C LYS A 75 12.15 10.80 13.52
N ASN A 76 12.65 9.97 14.42
CA ASN A 76 12.34 8.54 14.44
C ASN A 76 10.84 8.25 14.62
N GLU A 77 10.15 9.06 15.42
CA GLU A 77 8.72 8.91 15.71
C GLU A 77 7.80 9.23 14.52
N VAL A 78 8.32 9.93 13.50
CA VAL A 78 7.57 10.31 12.30
C VAL A 78 8.03 9.59 11.04
N LEU A 79 8.90 8.61 11.15
CA LEU A 79 9.35 7.85 9.97
C LEU A 79 8.16 7.17 9.29
N PRO A 80 8.11 7.17 7.93
CA PRO A 80 7.06 6.48 7.20
C PRO A 80 7.10 4.98 7.50
N MET A 81 5.92 4.38 7.63
CA MET A 81 5.73 2.96 7.94
C MET A 81 4.85 2.29 6.90
N GLY A 82 5.13 1.03 6.57
CA GLY A 82 4.32 0.23 5.66
C GLY A 82 3.87 -1.08 6.31
N ILE A 83 2.62 -1.46 6.05
CA ILE A 83 2.08 -2.77 6.42
C ILE A 83 1.55 -3.45 5.18
N THR A 84 1.94 -4.71 4.96
CA THR A 84 1.34 -5.53 3.93
C THR A 84 0.54 -6.67 4.54
N VAL A 85 -0.60 -6.97 3.92
CA VAL A 85 -1.48 -8.09 4.28
C VAL A 85 -1.49 -9.12 3.15
N PRO A 86 -1.70 -10.41 3.45
CA PRO A 86 -1.87 -11.42 2.41
C PRO A 86 -2.98 -11.04 1.43
N LEU A 87 -2.78 -11.36 0.14
CA LEU A 87 -3.84 -11.17 -0.85
C LEU A 87 -4.98 -12.16 -0.60
N LEU A 88 -6.20 -11.67 -0.75
CA LEU A 88 -7.37 -12.56 -0.81
C LEU A 88 -7.33 -13.28 -2.16
N THR A 89 -7.43 -14.60 -2.11
CA THR A 89 -7.53 -15.48 -3.28
C THR A 89 -8.79 -16.31 -3.22
N THR A 90 -9.33 -16.65 -4.36
CA THR A 90 -10.42 -17.65 -4.45
C THR A 90 -9.91 -19.02 -4.02
N ALA A 91 -10.82 -19.99 -3.83
CA ALA A 91 -10.44 -21.38 -3.56
C ALA A 91 -9.59 -22.00 -4.70
N SER A 92 -9.68 -21.47 -5.93
CA SER A 92 -8.83 -21.83 -7.07
C SER A 92 -7.45 -21.15 -7.07
N GLY A 93 -7.15 -20.26 -6.12
CA GLY A 93 -5.89 -19.52 -6.04
C GLY A 93 -5.82 -18.25 -6.88
N GLU A 94 -6.91 -17.88 -7.58
CA GLU A 94 -6.97 -16.64 -8.35
C GLU A 94 -7.09 -15.42 -7.43
N LYS A 95 -6.44 -14.31 -7.81
CA LYS A 95 -6.55 -13.06 -7.07
C LYS A 95 -7.98 -12.55 -7.07
N PHE A 96 -8.46 -12.13 -5.90
CA PHE A 96 -9.73 -11.44 -5.76
C PHE A 96 -9.57 -9.99 -6.21
N GLY A 97 -10.36 -9.53 -7.21
CA GLY A 97 -10.23 -8.15 -7.65
C GLY A 97 -10.95 -7.83 -8.97
N LYS A 98 -10.91 -6.56 -9.32
CA LYS A 98 -11.61 -5.99 -10.49
C LYS A 98 -11.25 -6.69 -11.81
N SER A 99 -9.98 -7.00 -12.01
CA SER A 99 -9.48 -7.60 -13.25
C SER A 99 -9.98 -9.04 -13.48
N ALA A 100 -10.35 -9.73 -12.40
CA ALA A 100 -10.91 -11.09 -12.47
C ALA A 100 -12.46 -11.10 -12.54
N GLY A 101 -13.11 -9.93 -12.49
CA GLY A 101 -14.57 -9.80 -12.51
C GLY A 101 -15.28 -10.30 -11.24
N ASN A 102 -14.52 -10.64 -10.18
CA ASN A 102 -15.01 -11.17 -8.92
C ASN A 102 -14.90 -10.17 -7.75
N ALA A 103 -14.80 -8.88 -8.06
CA ALA A 103 -14.71 -7.83 -7.05
C ALA A 103 -16.00 -7.74 -6.24
N ILE A 104 -15.85 -7.62 -4.93
CA ILE A 104 -16.95 -7.32 -4.00
C ILE A 104 -16.84 -5.85 -3.62
N TRP A 105 -17.97 -5.15 -3.71
CA TRP A 105 -18.04 -3.74 -3.43
C TRP A 105 -18.75 -3.49 -2.10
N LEU A 106 -18.30 -2.49 -1.37
CA LEU A 106 -18.97 -2.04 -0.15
C LEU A 106 -20.24 -1.23 -0.46
N ASP A 107 -20.41 -0.80 -1.70
CA ASP A 107 -21.63 -0.14 -2.17
C ASP A 107 -22.74 -1.20 -2.33
N LYS A 108 -23.83 -1.04 -1.57
CA LYS A 108 -25.00 -1.93 -1.58
C LYS A 108 -25.71 -2.04 -2.95
N ASN A 109 -25.50 -1.06 -3.83
CA ASN A 109 -26.07 -1.08 -5.18
C ASN A 109 -25.25 -1.93 -6.16
N LEU A 110 -23.99 -2.20 -5.82
CA LEU A 110 -23.05 -3.01 -6.64
C LEU A 110 -22.89 -4.43 -6.08
N THR A 111 -22.99 -4.59 -4.75
CA THR A 111 -22.92 -5.91 -4.08
C THR A 111 -23.98 -5.95 -2.99
N SER A 112 -24.83 -6.96 -3.00
CA SER A 112 -25.85 -7.10 -1.96
C SER A 112 -25.22 -7.38 -0.59
N PRO A 113 -25.84 -6.97 0.53
CA PRO A 113 -25.34 -7.33 1.86
C PRO A 113 -25.24 -8.85 2.09
N PHE A 114 -26.08 -9.63 1.42
CA PHE A 114 -26.05 -11.10 1.48
C PHE A 114 -24.80 -11.65 0.78
N ASP A 115 -24.46 -11.15 -0.41
CA ASP A 115 -23.26 -11.56 -1.14
C ASP A 115 -21.99 -11.16 -0.39
N LEU A 116 -21.95 -9.94 0.17
CA LEU A 116 -20.83 -9.47 1.00
C LEU A 116 -20.63 -10.36 2.23
N TYR A 117 -21.73 -10.74 2.88
CA TYR A 117 -21.70 -11.67 4.03
C TYR A 117 -21.24 -13.07 3.61
N GLY A 118 -21.76 -13.59 2.49
CA GLY A 118 -21.36 -14.88 1.94
C GLY A 118 -19.86 -14.98 1.68
N VAL A 119 -19.27 -13.93 1.10
CA VAL A 119 -17.81 -13.84 0.90
C VAL A 119 -17.08 -13.85 2.24
N SER A 120 -17.54 -13.10 3.23
CA SER A 120 -16.92 -13.08 4.57
C SER A 120 -16.89 -14.45 5.23
N LEU A 121 -17.90 -15.28 4.99
CA LEU A 121 -17.95 -16.67 5.49
C LEU A 121 -17.03 -17.64 4.73
N GLN A 122 -16.79 -17.39 3.44
CA GLN A 122 -15.92 -18.24 2.61
C GLN A 122 -14.43 -18.02 2.87
N TYR A 123 -14.07 -16.94 3.58
CA TYR A 123 -12.69 -16.61 3.94
C TYR A 123 -12.42 -16.70 5.45
N PRO A 124 -12.57 -17.87 6.09
CA PRO A 124 -12.21 -18.05 7.50
C PRO A 124 -10.71 -17.93 7.76
N GLN A 125 -9.90 -17.71 6.72
CA GLN A 125 -8.43 -17.56 6.84
C GLN A 125 -8.01 -16.23 7.45
N LEU A 126 -8.93 -15.33 7.74
CA LEU A 126 -8.68 -14.12 8.52
C LEU A 126 -8.55 -14.40 10.02
N GLU A 127 -8.80 -15.62 10.47
CA GLU A 127 -8.46 -16.00 11.83
C GLU A 127 -6.93 -16.11 11.96
N PRO A 128 -6.29 -15.36 12.89
CA PRO A 128 -4.88 -15.54 13.16
C PRO A 128 -4.67 -16.98 13.58
N LYS A 129 -3.87 -17.75 12.82
CA LYS A 129 -3.45 -19.09 13.24
C LYS A 129 -2.88 -18.97 14.66
N ARG A 130 -3.66 -19.35 15.66
CA ARG A 130 -3.15 -19.54 17.00
C ARG A 130 -2.02 -20.55 16.89
N LYS A 131 -0.77 -20.09 17.07
CA LYS A 131 0.34 -21.00 17.25
C LYS A 131 -0.03 -21.86 18.47
N GLN A 132 -0.31 -23.13 18.23
CA GLN A 132 -0.33 -24.11 19.30
C GLN A 132 1.09 -24.17 19.84
N CYS A 133 1.26 -23.70 21.08
CA CYS A 133 2.47 -23.93 21.86
C CYS A 133 2.50 -25.40 22.29
#